data_e4de375e29a57cf32236fcfe49d5487f
#
_entry.id   e4de375e29a57cf32236fcfe49d5487f
#
_cell.length_a   1.000
_cell.length_b   1.000
_cell.length_c   1.000
_cell.angle_alpha   90.00
_cell.angle_beta   90.00
_cell.angle_gamma   90.00
#
_symmetry.space_group_name_H-M   'P 1'
#
loop_
_entity.id
_entity.type
_entity.pdbx_description
1 polymer ?
#
loop_
_entity_poly.entity_id
_entity_poly.type
_entity_poly.pdbx_seq_one_letter_code
_entity_poly.pdbx_strand_id
1 'polypeptide(L)'
;AAASFQSTQFDFSVGVTGIDSKATYTTLPDYTGKTQSRHFTSDNKIATPLYAYFNYKPLDWMSVGLAFNTPFGSSMNWGDNWAGAQLVQSINLKAYNLQPTVSFKICEHLSVGAGLMMTWGKFDLSRSMLPVGAANAQNAALNNIIQIVAPGTPNIFELAGDRNIMSLDLEGKAKMAVGVNLGIMWDINEQWSLGMTYRSKLKMKVNSGSIDMSTIDDPTIQAVLGQLLPKFDINPSAISSAIVKTELPLPASLTWGVSFRPVPKWEFAVDLQYVLWSAYDQLDVQILNPSTNLPVLTIPASDKNYSNTLAFRFGGEYHALDWLTARMGMYVDESPVSSDYLNPETPSMTKLAYTAGVTFRPCKWMHVDLAYGYVNSADPERTGSYPYVNSVLALANEQIKNVAPEYPTTSAITDFSGNYTARAHTFSIGVGFSF
;
A
#
# COMPACT_ATOMS: atom_id res chain seq x y z
N ALA A 1 -21.13 -4.60 -10.98
CA ALA A 1 -22.12 -5.67 -11.03
C ALA A 1 -23.18 -5.38 -12.12
N ALA A 2 -23.90 -4.26 -12.07
CA ALA A 2 -25.00 -3.97 -12.98
C ALA A 2 -24.62 -3.83 -14.47
N ALA A 3 -23.38 -3.43 -14.77
CA ALA A 3 -22.88 -3.25 -16.13
C ALA A 3 -22.76 -4.56 -16.97
N SER A 4 -22.96 -5.72 -16.34
CA SER A 4 -22.88 -7.03 -17.03
C SER A 4 -23.90 -7.20 -18.18
N PHE A 5 -24.95 -6.38 -18.24
CA PHE A 5 -25.90 -6.39 -19.34
C PHE A 5 -25.44 -5.67 -20.61
N GLN A 6 -24.37 -4.88 -20.53
CA GLN A 6 -23.77 -4.23 -21.70
C GLN A 6 -22.92 -5.20 -22.54
N SER A 7 -22.63 -6.38 -22.02
CA SER A 7 -21.86 -7.43 -22.68
C SER A 7 -22.72 -8.30 -23.59
N THR A 8 -22.09 -9.11 -24.42
CA THR A 8 -22.73 -10.18 -25.24
C THR A 8 -23.25 -11.32 -24.35
N GLN A 9 -23.72 -12.42 -24.93
CA GLN A 9 -24.23 -13.54 -24.13
C GLN A 9 -23.14 -14.18 -23.25
N PHE A 10 -21.92 -14.24 -23.77
CA PHE A 10 -20.76 -14.78 -23.09
C PHE A 10 -19.56 -13.87 -23.30
N ASP A 11 -18.92 -13.43 -22.22
CA ASP A 11 -17.71 -12.62 -22.26
C ASP A 11 -16.67 -13.16 -21.30
N PHE A 12 -15.43 -13.19 -21.74
CA PHE A 12 -14.27 -13.51 -20.95
C PHE A 12 -13.15 -12.51 -21.28
N SER A 13 -12.50 -11.97 -20.25
CA SER A 13 -11.32 -11.13 -20.46
C SER A 13 -10.26 -11.40 -19.40
N VAL A 14 -9.01 -11.32 -19.80
CA VAL A 14 -7.84 -11.44 -18.93
C VAL A 14 -6.80 -10.40 -19.30
N GLY A 15 -6.11 -9.89 -18.31
CA GLY A 15 -5.03 -8.94 -18.56
C GLY A 15 -4.12 -8.75 -17.36
N VAL A 16 -3.01 -8.08 -17.64
CA VAL A 16 -1.99 -7.73 -16.66
C VAL A 16 -1.51 -6.30 -16.88
N THR A 17 -1.18 -5.62 -15.79
CA THR A 17 -0.56 -4.29 -15.83
C THR A 17 0.80 -4.36 -15.17
N GLY A 18 1.85 -3.93 -15.83
CA GLY A 18 3.15 -3.64 -15.23
C GLY A 18 3.13 -2.22 -14.66
N ILE A 19 3.46 -2.05 -13.38
CA ILE A 19 3.57 -0.73 -12.72
C ILE A 19 5.02 -0.55 -12.27
N ASP A 20 5.73 0.37 -12.94
CA ASP A 20 7.08 0.84 -12.56
C ASP A 20 6.91 2.14 -11.78
N SER A 21 7.09 2.09 -10.46
CA SER A 21 6.92 3.23 -9.56
C SER A 21 8.23 3.59 -8.87
N LYS A 22 8.44 4.89 -8.67
CA LYS A 22 9.58 5.43 -7.92
C LYS A 22 9.11 6.53 -6.98
N ALA A 23 9.63 6.49 -5.76
CA ALA A 23 9.50 7.57 -4.79
C ALA A 23 10.88 8.10 -4.44
N THR A 24 10.98 9.38 -4.14
CA THR A 24 12.19 9.98 -3.60
C THR A 24 11.91 10.61 -2.25
N TYR A 25 12.91 10.63 -1.41
CA TYR A 25 12.90 11.30 -0.12
C TYR A 25 14.15 12.14 0.03
N THR A 26 13.98 13.39 0.45
CA THR A 26 15.07 14.31 0.74
C THR A 26 14.97 14.75 2.19
N THR A 27 16.03 14.49 2.99
CA THR A 27 16.07 14.90 4.39
C THR A 27 16.08 16.41 4.51
N LEU A 28 15.42 16.93 5.53
CA LEU A 28 15.66 18.29 5.97
C LEU A 28 17.05 18.38 6.62
N PRO A 29 17.76 19.54 6.57
CA PRO A 29 19.13 19.66 7.05
C PRO A 29 19.32 19.24 8.50
N ASP A 30 18.35 19.50 9.36
CA ASP A 30 18.44 19.27 10.81
C ASP A 30 18.16 17.83 11.25
N TYR A 31 17.52 17.03 10.39
CA TYR A 31 17.07 15.68 10.78
C TYR A 31 18.22 14.71 11.07
N THR A 32 19.31 14.79 10.31
CA THR A 32 20.47 13.88 10.42
C THR A 32 21.64 14.48 11.21
N GLY A 33 21.49 15.72 11.74
CA GLY A 33 22.60 16.48 12.35
C GLY A 33 23.66 16.89 11.32
N LYS A 34 23.40 16.74 10.04
CA LYS A 34 24.28 17.15 8.92
C LYS A 34 23.73 18.42 8.29
N THR A 35 24.60 19.35 7.94
CA THR A 35 24.25 20.62 7.28
C THR A 35 23.81 20.47 5.82
N GLN A 36 23.95 19.26 5.25
CA GLN A 36 23.57 18.99 3.86
C GLN A 36 22.40 18.01 3.81
N SER A 37 21.42 18.31 2.97
CA SER A 37 20.31 17.39 2.64
C SER A 37 20.84 16.13 1.98
N ARG A 38 20.32 14.98 2.39
CA ARG A 38 20.57 13.67 1.75
C ARG A 38 19.36 13.29 0.93
N HIS A 39 19.62 12.69 -0.21
CA HIS A 39 18.59 12.28 -1.16
C HIS A 39 18.59 10.75 -1.29
N PHE A 40 17.40 10.16 -1.19
CA PHE A 40 17.18 8.71 -1.31
C PHE A 40 16.10 8.46 -2.37
N THR A 41 16.30 7.41 -3.14
CA THR A 41 15.34 6.98 -4.19
C THR A 41 15.00 5.52 -3.96
N SER A 42 13.72 5.20 -4.00
CA SER A 42 13.26 3.82 -3.89
C SER A 42 13.62 3.01 -5.14
N ASP A 43 13.95 1.73 -4.93
CA ASP A 43 14.19 0.73 -5.99
C ASP A 43 13.09 -0.33 -5.94
N ASN A 44 11.90 0.05 -6.42
CA ASN A 44 10.72 -0.80 -6.37
C ASN A 44 10.74 -1.82 -7.50
N LYS A 45 10.40 -3.07 -7.20
CA LYS A 45 10.13 -4.08 -8.23
C LYS A 45 8.86 -3.69 -8.98
N ILE A 46 8.83 -3.99 -10.29
CA ILE A 46 7.64 -3.81 -11.11
C ILE A 46 6.50 -4.62 -10.51
N ALA A 47 5.44 -3.94 -10.10
CA ALA A 47 4.22 -4.60 -9.64
C ALA A 47 3.39 -5.07 -10.84
N THR A 48 2.80 -6.25 -10.74
CA THR A 48 2.07 -6.88 -11.83
C THR A 48 0.64 -7.26 -11.41
N PRO A 49 -0.24 -6.28 -11.10
CA PRO A 49 -1.65 -6.57 -10.88
C PRO A 49 -2.27 -7.22 -12.12
N LEU A 50 -3.12 -8.19 -11.87
CA LEU A 50 -3.79 -8.95 -12.94
C LEU A 50 -5.30 -8.98 -12.71
N TYR A 51 -6.03 -9.24 -13.78
CA TYR A 51 -7.46 -9.46 -13.74
C TYR A 51 -7.90 -10.58 -14.68
N ALA A 52 -8.99 -11.23 -14.30
CA ALA A 52 -9.76 -12.12 -15.17
C ALA A 52 -11.25 -11.90 -14.88
N TYR A 53 -12.02 -11.64 -15.90
CA TYR A 53 -13.46 -11.42 -15.80
C TYR A 53 -14.19 -12.41 -16.71
N PHE A 54 -15.25 -12.96 -16.18
CA PHE A 54 -16.16 -13.84 -16.87
C PHE A 54 -17.58 -13.31 -16.67
N ASN A 55 -18.37 -13.26 -17.73
CA ASN A 55 -19.78 -12.92 -17.68
C ASN A 55 -20.59 -13.83 -18.61
N TYR A 56 -21.75 -14.25 -18.12
CA TYR A 56 -22.69 -15.08 -18.85
C TYR A 56 -24.13 -14.60 -18.61
N LYS A 57 -24.90 -14.44 -19.66
CA LYS A 57 -26.32 -14.09 -19.63
C LYS A 57 -27.16 -15.32 -19.97
N PRO A 58 -27.57 -16.11 -18.96
CA PRO A 58 -28.45 -17.27 -19.20
C PRO A 58 -29.85 -16.87 -19.62
N LEU A 59 -30.29 -15.67 -19.23
CA LEU A 59 -31.62 -15.13 -19.51
C LEU A 59 -31.53 -13.64 -19.86
N ASP A 60 -32.46 -13.10 -20.64
CA ASP A 60 -32.46 -11.68 -21.03
C ASP A 60 -32.52 -10.71 -19.85
N TRP A 61 -33.06 -11.16 -18.71
CA TRP A 61 -33.23 -10.37 -17.49
C TRP A 61 -32.23 -10.70 -16.38
N MET A 62 -31.36 -11.73 -16.56
CA MET A 62 -30.38 -12.16 -15.54
C MET A 62 -29.00 -12.35 -16.15
N SER A 63 -27.98 -11.90 -15.46
CA SER A 63 -26.57 -12.15 -15.78
C SER A 63 -25.83 -12.63 -14.55
N VAL A 64 -24.88 -13.56 -14.73
CA VAL A 64 -23.96 -14.02 -13.71
C VAL A 64 -22.53 -13.76 -14.12
N GLY A 65 -21.70 -13.35 -13.20
CA GLY A 65 -20.31 -13.01 -13.45
C GLY A 65 -19.39 -13.57 -12.39
N LEU A 66 -18.13 -13.72 -12.76
CA LEU A 66 -17.04 -14.04 -11.87
C LEU A 66 -15.86 -13.11 -12.18
N ALA A 67 -15.40 -12.36 -11.20
CA ALA A 67 -14.23 -11.51 -11.31
C ALA A 67 -13.10 -12.03 -10.42
N PHE A 68 -11.89 -12.10 -10.94
CA PHE A 68 -10.66 -12.23 -10.17
C PHE A 68 -9.79 -11.02 -10.47
N ASN A 69 -9.34 -10.31 -9.42
CA ASN A 69 -8.48 -9.13 -9.58
C ASN A 69 -7.61 -8.88 -8.34
N THR A 70 -6.70 -7.93 -8.47
CA THR A 70 -5.82 -7.45 -7.40
C THR A 70 -6.16 -5.99 -7.07
N PRO A 71 -7.19 -5.74 -6.24
CA PRO A 71 -7.74 -4.40 -6.02
C PRO A 71 -6.85 -3.49 -5.17
N PHE A 72 -5.97 -4.07 -4.35
CA PHE A 72 -5.06 -3.34 -3.48
C PHE A 72 -3.67 -3.95 -3.53
N GLY A 73 -2.67 -3.09 -3.50
CA GLY A 73 -1.27 -3.47 -3.43
C GLY A 73 -0.41 -2.26 -3.10
N SER A 74 0.71 -2.50 -2.45
CA SER A 74 1.77 -1.52 -2.23
C SER A 74 3.11 -2.24 -2.37
N SER A 75 4.05 -1.61 -3.03
CA SER A 75 5.43 -2.10 -3.11
C SER A 75 6.35 -0.91 -2.99
N MET A 76 7.15 -0.88 -1.91
CA MET A 76 8.16 0.15 -1.66
C MET A 76 9.43 -0.53 -1.19
N ASN A 77 10.56 -0.15 -1.74
CA ASN A 77 11.87 -0.62 -1.33
C ASN A 77 12.85 0.55 -1.30
N TRP A 78 13.24 0.96 -0.11
CA TRP A 78 14.21 2.01 0.13
C TRP A 78 15.64 1.47 0.34
N GLY A 79 15.77 0.14 0.55
CA GLY A 79 17.01 -0.50 0.94
C GLY A 79 17.30 -0.39 2.44
N ASP A 80 18.41 -1.00 2.87
CA ASP A 80 18.69 -1.21 4.28
C ASP A 80 19.35 0.00 4.97
N ASN A 81 20.10 0.81 4.21
CA ASN A 81 21.01 1.81 4.73
C ASN A 81 20.53 3.25 4.45
N TRP A 82 19.25 3.51 4.54
CA TRP A 82 18.69 4.84 4.32
C TRP A 82 18.19 5.48 5.61
N ALA A 83 17.96 6.79 5.58
CA ALA A 83 17.66 7.58 6.80
C ALA A 83 16.38 7.15 7.54
N GLY A 84 15.40 6.58 6.86
CA GLY A 84 14.12 6.13 7.44
C GLY A 84 14.01 4.61 7.59
N ALA A 85 15.12 3.88 7.60
CA ALA A 85 15.12 2.42 7.68
C ALA A 85 14.39 1.88 8.91
N GLN A 86 14.37 2.61 10.02
CA GLN A 86 13.62 2.25 11.24
C GLN A 86 12.09 2.33 11.06
N LEU A 87 11.60 3.03 10.04
CA LEU A 87 10.19 3.05 9.68
C LEU A 87 9.88 1.95 8.66
N VAL A 88 10.69 1.88 7.60
CA VAL A 88 10.56 0.88 6.55
C VAL A 88 11.86 0.75 5.77
N GLN A 89 12.32 -0.46 5.53
CA GLN A 89 13.33 -0.80 4.52
C GLN A 89 12.63 -1.23 3.23
N SER A 90 11.68 -2.14 3.37
CA SER A 90 10.81 -2.55 2.27
C SER A 90 9.42 -2.95 2.77
N ILE A 91 8.40 -2.73 1.95
CA ILE A 91 7.05 -3.22 2.18
C ILE A 91 6.49 -3.75 0.87
N ASN A 92 5.80 -4.90 0.93
CA ASN A 92 5.10 -5.48 -0.19
C ASN A 92 3.75 -6.03 0.29
N LEU A 93 2.68 -5.39 -0.14
CA LEU A 93 1.31 -5.79 0.15
C LEU A 93 0.65 -6.23 -1.15
N LYS A 94 0.02 -7.41 -1.14
CA LYS A 94 -0.78 -7.92 -2.27
C LYS A 94 -2.12 -8.43 -1.76
N ALA A 95 -3.21 -7.87 -2.29
CA ALA A 95 -4.56 -8.33 -2.03
C ALA A 95 -5.20 -8.88 -3.30
N TYR A 96 -5.69 -10.09 -3.23
CA TYR A 96 -6.42 -10.79 -4.30
C TYR A 96 -7.89 -10.82 -3.94
N ASN A 97 -8.75 -10.65 -4.93
CA ASN A 97 -10.19 -10.69 -4.76
C ASN A 97 -10.84 -11.61 -5.79
N LEU A 98 -11.68 -12.51 -5.32
CA LEU A 98 -12.59 -13.29 -6.14
C LEU A 98 -14.02 -12.81 -5.85
N GLN A 99 -14.77 -12.47 -6.91
CA GLN A 99 -16.08 -11.86 -6.77
C GLN A 99 -17.09 -12.51 -7.72
N PRO A 100 -17.84 -13.52 -7.26
CA PRO A 100 -19.08 -13.93 -7.93
C PRO A 100 -20.09 -12.78 -7.83
N THR A 101 -20.84 -12.59 -8.92
CA THR A 101 -21.79 -11.49 -9.10
C THR A 101 -23.05 -12.01 -9.77
N VAL A 102 -24.19 -11.50 -9.35
CA VAL A 102 -25.47 -11.68 -10.04
C VAL A 102 -26.07 -10.31 -10.33
N SER A 103 -26.68 -10.16 -11.49
CA SER A 103 -27.31 -8.92 -11.94
C SER A 103 -28.66 -9.20 -12.57
N PHE A 104 -29.57 -8.23 -12.37
CA PHE A 104 -30.95 -8.32 -12.85
C PHE A 104 -31.31 -7.06 -13.64
N LYS A 105 -31.90 -7.26 -14.79
CA LYS A 105 -32.52 -6.22 -15.60
C LYS A 105 -33.94 -5.99 -15.09
N ILE A 106 -34.16 -4.89 -14.42
CA ILE A 106 -35.46 -4.54 -13.81
C ILE A 106 -36.44 -4.03 -14.85
N CYS A 107 -35.94 -3.25 -15.80
CA CYS A 107 -36.66 -2.82 -17.00
C CYS A 107 -35.64 -2.57 -18.12
N GLU A 108 -36.09 -2.11 -19.30
CA GLU A 108 -35.21 -1.89 -20.46
C GLU A 108 -34.05 -0.93 -20.18
N HIS A 109 -34.27 0.01 -19.25
CA HIS A 109 -33.32 1.08 -18.93
C HIS A 109 -32.59 0.90 -17.60
N LEU A 110 -33.04 -0.02 -16.73
CA LEU A 110 -32.51 -0.13 -15.37
C LEU A 110 -32.04 -1.55 -15.06
N SER A 111 -30.79 -1.66 -14.65
CA SER A 111 -30.21 -2.90 -14.11
C SER A 111 -29.61 -2.69 -12.73
N VAL A 112 -29.66 -3.74 -11.91
CA VAL A 112 -29.07 -3.78 -10.57
C VAL A 112 -28.23 -5.03 -10.43
N GLY A 113 -27.20 -5.01 -9.59
CA GLY A 113 -26.36 -6.17 -9.39
C GLY A 113 -25.74 -6.19 -8.00
N ALA A 114 -25.45 -7.41 -7.55
CA ALA A 114 -24.78 -7.67 -6.28
C ALA A 114 -23.67 -8.71 -6.48
N GLY A 115 -22.52 -8.45 -5.86
CA GLY A 115 -21.36 -9.32 -5.86
C GLY A 115 -20.87 -9.58 -4.44
N LEU A 116 -20.41 -10.80 -4.18
CA LEU A 116 -19.75 -11.17 -2.93
C LEU A 116 -18.24 -11.03 -3.13
N MET A 117 -17.61 -10.09 -2.43
CA MET A 117 -16.15 -9.93 -2.45
C MET A 117 -15.51 -10.90 -1.47
N MET A 118 -14.64 -11.76 -1.96
CA MET A 118 -13.80 -12.67 -1.15
C MET A 118 -12.35 -12.25 -1.36
N THR A 119 -11.78 -11.57 -0.35
CA THR A 119 -10.46 -10.94 -0.45
C THR A 119 -9.49 -11.59 0.52
N TRP A 120 -8.32 -11.99 0.03
CA TRP A 120 -7.19 -12.49 0.80
C TRP A 120 -5.90 -11.87 0.29
N GLY A 121 -4.80 -12.10 1.00
CA GLY A 121 -3.53 -11.53 0.54
C GLY A 121 -2.36 -11.89 1.44
N LYS A 122 -1.24 -11.25 1.16
CA LYS A 122 -0.04 -11.34 1.98
C LYS A 122 0.60 -9.97 2.10
N PHE A 123 1.34 -9.80 3.19
CA PHE A 123 2.24 -8.67 3.35
C PHE A 123 3.62 -9.17 3.78
N ASP A 124 4.62 -8.42 3.36
CA ASP A 124 6.00 -8.57 3.77
C ASP A 124 6.46 -7.16 4.17
N LEU A 125 7.05 -6.99 5.35
CA LEU A 125 7.54 -5.71 5.87
C LEU A 125 8.91 -5.92 6.48
N SER A 126 9.91 -5.19 5.99
CA SER A 126 11.24 -5.12 6.58
C SER A 126 11.50 -3.73 7.14
N ARG A 127 12.05 -3.65 8.34
CA ARG A 127 12.43 -2.40 9.01
C ARG A 127 13.65 -2.59 9.91
N SER A 128 14.43 -1.53 10.06
CA SER A 128 15.50 -1.51 11.06
C SER A 128 14.95 -1.38 12.49
N MET A 129 15.59 -2.00 13.44
CA MET A 129 15.32 -1.77 14.87
C MET A 129 15.93 -0.48 15.37
N LEU A 130 17.01 -0.02 14.75
CA LEU A 130 17.78 1.17 15.16
C LEU A 130 17.82 2.17 14.00
N PRO A 131 17.83 3.49 14.29
CA PRO A 131 18.10 4.49 13.27
C PRO A 131 19.46 4.26 12.61
N VAL A 132 19.52 4.50 11.30
CA VAL A 132 20.78 4.42 10.54
C VAL A 132 21.56 5.73 10.67
N GLY A 133 22.89 5.61 10.86
CA GLY A 133 23.81 6.74 10.92
C GLY A 133 24.32 7.05 12.33
N ALA A 134 25.64 7.12 12.46
CA ALA A 134 26.32 7.41 13.74
C ALA A 134 25.97 8.80 14.30
N ALA A 135 25.67 9.77 13.44
CA ALA A 135 25.33 11.13 13.83
C ALA A 135 23.87 11.33 14.24
N ASN A 136 23.04 10.25 14.23
CA ASN A 136 21.66 10.34 14.67
C ASN A 136 21.56 10.59 16.19
N ALA A 137 20.78 11.60 16.61
CA ALA A 137 20.67 12.00 18.01
C ALA A 137 20.13 10.88 18.91
N GLN A 138 19.22 10.03 18.40
CA GLN A 138 18.70 8.88 19.16
C GLN A 138 19.75 7.79 19.36
N ASN A 139 20.64 7.58 18.38
CA ASN A 139 21.77 6.66 18.52
C ASN A 139 22.79 7.18 19.51
N ALA A 140 23.04 8.49 19.55
CA ALA A 140 23.89 9.11 20.57
C ALA A 140 23.30 8.94 21.98
N ALA A 141 21.98 9.17 22.13
CA ALA A 141 21.27 8.94 23.38
C ALA A 141 21.34 7.47 23.83
N LEU A 142 21.12 6.54 22.90
CA LEU A 142 21.19 5.11 23.18
C LEU A 142 22.62 4.69 23.56
N ASN A 143 23.64 5.22 22.87
CA ASN A 143 25.03 4.95 23.24
C ASN A 143 25.36 5.44 24.66
N ASN A 144 24.86 6.61 25.09
CA ASN A 144 25.02 7.09 26.44
C ASN A 144 24.43 6.12 27.48
N ILE A 145 23.23 5.57 27.20
CA ILE A 145 22.61 4.55 28.05
C ILE A 145 23.45 3.27 28.06
N ILE A 146 23.95 2.84 26.92
CA ILE A 146 24.85 1.68 26.82
C ILE A 146 26.08 1.83 27.69
N GLN A 147 26.71 3.04 27.72
CA GLN A 147 27.88 3.27 28.54
C GLN A 147 27.58 3.21 30.06
N ILE A 148 26.34 3.44 30.49
CA ILE A 148 25.92 3.30 31.88
C ILE A 148 25.65 1.83 32.23
N VAL A 149 24.89 1.12 31.38
CA VAL A 149 24.48 -0.27 31.61
C VAL A 149 25.63 -1.26 31.35
N ALA A 150 26.56 -0.90 30.48
CA ALA A 150 27.72 -1.71 30.07
C ALA A 150 28.93 -0.83 29.80
N PRO A 151 29.60 -0.31 30.86
CA PRO A 151 30.75 0.58 30.73
C PRO A 151 31.88 -0.04 29.89
N GLY A 152 32.50 0.78 29.04
CA GLY A 152 33.60 0.34 28.19
C GLY A 152 33.20 -0.43 26.93
N THR A 153 31.91 -0.56 26.67
CA THR A 153 31.43 -1.15 25.40
C THR A 153 31.77 -0.23 24.21
N PRO A 154 32.35 -0.77 23.12
CA PRO A 154 32.56 0.01 21.89
C PRO A 154 31.28 0.65 21.36
N ASN A 155 31.36 1.84 20.81
CA ASN A 155 30.22 2.50 20.18
C ASN A 155 29.86 1.80 18.87
N ILE A 156 28.82 0.97 18.90
CA ILE A 156 28.38 0.19 17.74
C ILE A 156 27.90 1.08 16.59
N PHE A 157 27.41 2.28 16.87
CA PHE A 157 26.95 3.22 15.85
C PHE A 157 28.11 3.83 15.06
N GLU A 158 29.23 4.12 15.71
CA GLU A 158 30.45 4.56 15.04
C GLU A 158 31.07 3.42 14.22
N LEU A 159 31.11 2.19 14.77
CA LEU A 159 31.59 1.01 14.04
C LEU A 159 30.75 0.70 12.82
N ALA A 160 29.43 0.85 12.90
CA ALA A 160 28.52 0.61 11.79
C ALA A 160 28.55 1.76 10.76
N GLY A 161 28.78 3.01 11.19
CA GLY A 161 28.73 4.19 10.33
C GLY A 161 27.29 4.41 9.79
N ASP A 162 27.16 4.43 8.47
CA ASP A 162 25.85 4.55 7.79
C ASP A 162 25.24 3.18 7.42
N ARG A 163 25.71 2.07 8.01
CA ARG A 163 25.14 0.72 7.79
C ARG A 163 24.05 0.42 8.81
N ASN A 164 23.02 -0.31 8.38
CA ASN A 164 22.01 -0.86 9.28
C ASN A 164 22.60 -1.94 10.19
N ILE A 165 22.26 -1.91 11.48
CA ILE A 165 22.80 -2.82 12.50
C ILE A 165 21.91 -4.05 12.67
N MET A 166 20.59 -3.86 12.73
CA MET A 166 19.61 -4.91 12.99
C MET A 166 18.32 -4.65 12.23
N SER A 167 17.76 -5.69 11.60
CA SER A 167 16.47 -5.64 10.91
C SER A 167 15.47 -6.62 11.52
N LEU A 168 14.21 -6.28 11.37
CA LEU A 168 13.05 -7.16 11.58
C LEU A 168 12.35 -7.37 10.25
N ASP A 169 12.20 -8.63 9.86
CA ASP A 169 11.49 -9.07 8.68
C ASP A 169 10.19 -9.76 9.09
N LEU A 170 9.06 -9.14 8.76
CA LEU A 170 7.73 -9.60 9.10
C LEU A 170 7.03 -10.10 7.84
N GLU A 171 6.51 -11.32 7.89
CA GLU A 171 5.72 -11.90 6.82
C GLU A 171 4.36 -12.35 7.34
N GLY A 172 3.31 -12.16 6.54
CA GLY A 172 1.99 -12.61 6.93
C GLY A 172 1.04 -12.89 5.78
N LYS A 173 0.23 -13.94 5.95
CA LYS A 173 -0.89 -14.25 5.08
C LYS A 173 -2.18 -13.83 5.77
N ALA A 174 -2.93 -12.94 5.11
CA ALA A 174 -4.23 -12.53 5.61
C ALA A 174 -5.28 -13.60 5.34
N LYS A 175 -6.11 -13.87 6.35
CA LYS A 175 -7.31 -14.70 6.19
C LYS A 175 -8.27 -14.02 5.21
N MET A 176 -9.09 -14.84 4.56
CA MET A 176 -10.12 -14.36 3.64
C MET A 176 -11.11 -13.44 4.38
N ALA A 177 -11.23 -12.22 3.91
CA ALA A 177 -12.22 -11.24 4.31
C ALA A 177 -13.38 -11.26 3.31
N VAL A 178 -14.60 -11.07 3.78
CA VAL A 178 -15.80 -11.09 2.95
C VAL A 178 -16.49 -9.74 3.02
N GLY A 179 -16.93 -9.26 1.86
CA GLY A 179 -17.67 -8.01 1.70
C GLY A 179 -18.64 -8.06 0.54
N VAL A 180 -19.31 -6.95 0.28
CA VAL A 180 -20.31 -6.84 -0.78
C VAL A 180 -19.97 -5.72 -1.75
N ASN A 181 -20.32 -5.95 -3.02
CA ASN A 181 -20.30 -4.97 -4.09
C ASN A 181 -21.72 -4.85 -4.66
N LEU A 182 -22.31 -3.67 -4.56
CA LEU A 182 -23.63 -3.38 -5.10
C LEU A 182 -23.50 -2.39 -6.26
N GLY A 183 -24.31 -2.57 -7.30
CA GLY A 183 -24.30 -1.70 -8.46
C GLY A 183 -25.69 -1.41 -9.00
N ILE A 184 -25.86 -0.21 -9.53
CA ILE A 184 -27.05 0.21 -10.28
C ILE A 184 -26.54 0.83 -11.57
N MET A 185 -27.22 0.56 -12.67
CA MET A 185 -26.97 1.16 -13.97
C MET A 185 -28.28 1.54 -14.60
N TRP A 186 -28.34 2.78 -15.09
CA TRP A 186 -29.52 3.37 -15.72
C TRP A 186 -29.13 3.94 -17.08
N ASP A 187 -29.60 3.30 -18.13
CA ASP A 187 -29.50 3.78 -19.51
C ASP A 187 -30.70 4.71 -19.78
N ILE A 188 -30.49 6.03 -19.61
CA ILE A 188 -31.54 7.04 -19.77
C ILE A 188 -32.08 7.02 -21.21
N ASN A 189 -31.15 6.92 -22.16
CA ASN A 189 -31.41 6.80 -23.59
C ASN A 189 -30.15 6.23 -24.29
N GLU A 190 -30.14 6.19 -25.62
CA GLU A 190 -29.01 5.69 -26.42
C GLU A 190 -27.70 6.48 -26.21
N GLN A 191 -27.80 7.73 -25.75
CA GLN A 191 -26.66 8.64 -25.59
C GLN A 191 -26.15 8.70 -24.14
N TRP A 192 -27.01 8.54 -23.14
CA TRP A 192 -26.68 8.77 -21.73
C TRP A 192 -26.91 7.54 -20.89
N SER A 193 -25.86 7.15 -20.16
CA SER A 193 -25.90 6.11 -19.13
C SER A 193 -25.36 6.64 -17.83
N LEU A 194 -25.99 6.27 -16.72
CA LEU A 194 -25.55 6.56 -15.35
C LEU A 194 -25.24 5.26 -14.64
N GLY A 195 -24.17 5.28 -13.84
CA GLY A 195 -23.77 4.14 -13.02
C GLY A 195 -23.49 4.57 -11.57
N MET A 196 -23.81 3.69 -10.63
CA MET A 196 -23.42 3.83 -9.25
C MET A 196 -22.96 2.49 -8.69
N THR A 197 -21.86 2.51 -7.96
CA THR A 197 -21.31 1.30 -7.33
C THR A 197 -20.91 1.58 -5.90
N TYR A 198 -21.33 0.71 -4.99
CA TYR A 198 -20.89 0.68 -3.59
C TYR A 198 -20.05 -0.58 -3.35
N ARG A 199 -18.87 -0.42 -2.76
CA ARG A 199 -18.04 -1.51 -2.24
C ARG A 199 -17.91 -1.36 -0.72
N SER A 200 -18.20 -2.42 0.01
CA SER A 200 -18.11 -2.41 1.46
C SER A 200 -16.66 -2.41 1.96
N LYS A 201 -16.47 -1.89 3.16
CA LYS A 201 -15.22 -2.05 3.93
C LYS A 201 -14.89 -3.53 4.13
N LEU A 202 -13.61 -3.86 4.09
CA LEU A 202 -13.07 -5.17 4.40
C LEU A 202 -12.02 -5.04 5.51
N LYS A 203 -11.76 -6.13 6.24
CA LYS A 203 -10.70 -6.22 7.24
C LYS A 203 -9.85 -7.45 6.98
N MET A 204 -8.65 -7.23 6.51
CA MET A 204 -7.67 -8.29 6.29
C MET A 204 -6.93 -8.58 7.60
N LYS A 205 -7.13 -9.78 8.16
CA LYS A 205 -6.53 -10.19 9.43
C LYS A 205 -5.42 -11.19 9.20
N VAL A 206 -4.25 -10.90 9.74
CA VAL A 206 -3.14 -11.84 9.89
C VAL A 206 -3.12 -12.30 11.34
N ASN A 207 -3.25 -13.61 11.58
CA ASN A 207 -3.31 -14.16 12.93
C ASN A 207 -2.06 -14.97 13.33
N SER A 208 -1.22 -15.32 12.35
CA SER A 208 -0.03 -16.14 12.53
C SER A 208 1.00 -15.83 11.45
N GLY A 209 1.42 -14.57 11.37
CA GLY A 209 2.59 -14.19 10.59
C GLY A 209 3.86 -14.65 11.28
N SER A 210 4.96 -14.73 10.53
CA SER A 210 6.32 -14.96 11.03
C SER A 210 7.06 -13.65 11.17
N ILE A 211 8.07 -13.66 12.03
CA ILE A 211 9.03 -12.59 12.19
C ILE A 211 10.41 -13.21 12.26
N ASP A 212 11.38 -12.57 11.63
CA ASP A 212 12.79 -12.91 11.74
C ASP A 212 13.59 -11.67 12.11
N MET A 213 14.67 -11.87 12.86
CA MET A 213 15.59 -10.81 13.26
C MET A 213 16.97 -11.11 12.69
N SER A 214 17.48 -10.19 11.88
CA SER A 214 18.81 -10.27 11.30
C SER A 214 19.72 -9.16 11.85
N THR A 215 21.02 -9.42 11.88
CA THR A 215 22.05 -8.47 12.29
C THR A 215 23.07 -8.28 11.18
N ILE A 216 23.76 -7.14 11.21
CA ILE A 216 24.84 -6.81 10.29
C ILE A 216 25.91 -7.94 10.28
N ASP A 217 26.42 -8.26 9.09
CA ASP A 217 27.54 -9.20 8.92
C ASP A 217 28.89 -8.51 9.24
N ASP A 218 29.12 -8.29 10.53
CA ASP A 218 30.34 -7.72 11.08
C ASP A 218 30.62 -8.40 12.43
N PRO A 219 31.68 -9.26 12.53
CA PRO A 219 31.95 -10.04 13.73
C PRO A 219 32.17 -9.21 14.97
N THR A 220 32.74 -7.99 14.85
CA THR A 220 32.97 -7.10 15.98
C THR A 220 31.65 -6.57 16.53
N ILE A 221 30.77 -6.09 15.65
CA ILE A 221 29.45 -5.58 16.06
C ILE A 221 28.60 -6.73 16.61
N GLN A 222 28.60 -7.91 15.97
CA GLN A 222 27.88 -9.08 16.46
C GLN A 222 28.32 -9.53 17.85
N ALA A 223 29.63 -9.51 18.15
CA ALA A 223 30.15 -9.83 19.48
C ALA A 223 29.66 -8.83 20.54
N VAL A 224 29.61 -7.53 20.20
CA VAL A 224 29.08 -6.50 21.09
C VAL A 224 27.57 -6.65 21.27
N LEU A 225 26.81 -6.88 20.20
CA LEU A 225 25.37 -7.11 20.28
C LEU A 225 25.04 -8.35 21.13
N GLY A 226 25.79 -9.43 21.02
CA GLY A 226 25.63 -10.63 21.87
C GLY A 226 25.74 -10.34 23.37
N GLN A 227 26.50 -9.32 23.77
CA GLN A 227 26.61 -8.87 25.17
C GLN A 227 25.53 -7.85 25.56
N LEU A 228 25.09 -7.00 24.61
CA LEU A 228 24.15 -5.92 24.88
C LEU A 228 22.68 -6.38 24.88
N LEU A 229 22.27 -7.19 23.89
CA LEU A 229 20.86 -7.56 23.71
C LEU A 229 20.23 -8.17 24.97
N PRO A 230 20.89 -9.09 25.69
CA PRO A 230 20.33 -9.63 26.95
C PRO A 230 20.15 -8.56 28.04
N LYS A 231 20.98 -7.50 28.07
CA LYS A 231 20.88 -6.43 29.06
C LYS A 231 19.66 -5.52 28.82
N PHE A 232 19.12 -5.52 27.62
CA PHE A 232 17.93 -4.78 27.24
C PHE A 232 16.70 -5.69 27.05
N ASP A 233 16.74 -6.91 27.59
CA ASP A 233 15.67 -7.93 27.46
C ASP A 233 15.30 -8.24 26.00
N ILE A 234 16.23 -8.05 25.05
CA ILE A 234 16.05 -8.41 23.67
C ILE A 234 16.59 -9.81 23.43
N ASN A 235 15.70 -10.76 23.18
CA ASN A 235 16.06 -12.14 22.89
C ASN A 235 15.76 -12.49 21.42
N PRO A 236 16.79 -12.57 20.56
CA PRO A 236 16.62 -12.86 19.14
C PRO A 236 15.87 -14.16 18.85
N SER A 237 16.17 -15.23 19.60
CA SER A 237 15.50 -16.54 19.43
C SER A 237 14.02 -16.47 19.81
N ALA A 238 13.67 -15.72 20.84
CA ALA A 238 12.28 -15.52 21.22
C ALA A 238 11.53 -14.70 20.15
N ILE A 239 12.18 -13.68 19.58
CA ILE A 239 11.62 -12.86 18.48
C ILE A 239 11.39 -13.73 17.26
N SER A 240 12.40 -14.47 16.76
CA SER A 240 12.26 -15.32 15.57
C SER A 240 11.29 -16.50 15.77
N SER A 241 10.96 -16.84 17.03
CA SER A 241 9.94 -17.85 17.36
C SER A 241 8.55 -17.26 17.58
N ALA A 242 8.40 -15.93 17.53
CA ALA A 242 7.15 -15.26 17.79
C ALA A 242 6.20 -15.33 16.58
N ILE A 243 4.92 -15.07 16.86
CA ILE A 243 3.91 -14.89 15.81
C ILE A 243 3.54 -13.42 15.69
N VAL A 244 3.27 -13.01 14.46
CA VAL A 244 2.79 -11.66 14.15
C VAL A 244 1.27 -11.68 13.97
N LYS A 245 0.57 -10.78 14.67
CA LYS A 245 -0.85 -10.49 14.45
C LYS A 245 -1.03 -9.04 14.05
N THR A 246 -1.82 -8.83 13.01
CA THR A 246 -2.18 -7.47 12.55
C THR A 246 -3.50 -7.48 11.81
N GLU A 247 -4.15 -6.33 11.73
CA GLU A 247 -5.38 -6.13 10.97
C GLU A 247 -5.21 -4.91 10.05
N LEU A 248 -5.40 -5.12 8.73
CA LEU A 248 -5.39 -4.06 7.74
C LEU A 248 -6.81 -3.79 7.24
N PRO A 249 -7.41 -2.64 7.58
CA PRO A 249 -8.69 -2.24 7.05
C PRO A 249 -8.56 -1.73 5.62
N LEU A 250 -9.36 -2.28 4.70
CA LEU A 250 -9.54 -1.77 3.34
C LEU A 250 -10.81 -0.93 3.30
N PRO A 251 -10.77 0.30 2.80
CA PRO A 251 -11.89 1.24 2.89
C PRO A 251 -13.09 0.83 2.05
N ALA A 252 -14.28 1.26 2.46
CA ALA A 252 -15.43 1.26 1.58
C ALA A 252 -15.30 2.35 0.52
N SER A 253 -15.98 2.20 -0.60
CA SER A 253 -16.03 3.22 -1.64
C SER A 253 -17.39 3.32 -2.30
N LEU A 254 -17.71 4.53 -2.74
CA LEU A 254 -18.89 4.85 -3.52
C LEU A 254 -18.45 5.54 -4.80
N THR A 255 -18.87 5.03 -5.95
CA THR A 255 -18.50 5.58 -7.25
C THR A 255 -19.76 5.93 -8.04
N TRP A 256 -19.79 7.10 -8.62
CA TRP A 256 -20.80 7.56 -9.58
C TRP A 256 -20.11 7.74 -10.92
N GLY A 257 -20.75 7.26 -11.97
CA GLY A 257 -20.27 7.39 -13.34
C GLY A 257 -21.36 7.89 -14.27
N VAL A 258 -20.93 8.67 -15.25
CA VAL A 258 -21.77 9.14 -16.35
C VAL A 258 -21.05 8.84 -17.65
N SER A 259 -21.75 8.23 -18.61
CA SER A 259 -21.29 8.03 -19.98
C SER A 259 -22.15 8.81 -20.94
N PHE A 260 -21.53 9.44 -21.94
CA PHE A 260 -22.18 10.21 -22.97
C PHE A 260 -21.66 9.84 -24.37
N ARG A 261 -22.57 9.38 -25.23
CA ARG A 261 -22.33 8.99 -26.62
C ARG A 261 -23.02 9.93 -27.59
N PRO A 262 -22.43 11.10 -27.92
CA PRO A 262 -23.05 12.09 -28.81
C PRO A 262 -23.33 11.53 -30.21
N VAL A 263 -22.44 10.69 -30.69
CA VAL A 263 -22.53 9.98 -31.97
C VAL A 263 -21.89 8.58 -31.84
N PRO A 264 -22.19 7.61 -32.70
CA PRO A 264 -21.74 6.22 -32.58
C PRO A 264 -20.21 6.05 -32.49
N LYS A 265 -19.42 7.02 -32.96
CA LYS A 265 -17.95 6.97 -32.98
C LYS A 265 -17.30 7.52 -31.71
N TRP A 266 -18.02 8.25 -30.88
CA TRP A 266 -17.47 8.90 -29.71
C TRP A 266 -18.22 8.53 -28.44
N GLU A 267 -17.47 8.18 -27.42
CA GLU A 267 -17.98 8.04 -26.05
C GLU A 267 -17.08 8.81 -25.10
N PHE A 268 -17.69 9.53 -24.16
CA PHE A 268 -17.01 10.22 -23.06
C PHE A 268 -17.55 9.69 -21.75
N ALA A 269 -16.68 9.53 -20.78
CA ALA A 269 -17.06 9.09 -19.44
C ALA A 269 -16.44 9.97 -18.36
N VAL A 270 -17.20 10.19 -17.30
CA VAL A 270 -16.77 10.87 -16.07
C VAL A 270 -17.11 9.98 -14.89
N ASP A 271 -16.17 9.79 -13.99
CA ASP A 271 -16.35 9.11 -12.71
C ASP A 271 -15.96 10.01 -11.55
N LEU A 272 -16.77 9.99 -10.51
CA LEU A 272 -16.45 10.50 -9.20
C LEU A 272 -16.47 9.35 -8.19
N GLN A 273 -15.34 9.11 -7.54
CA GLN A 273 -15.23 8.08 -6.51
C GLN A 273 -14.93 8.70 -5.15
N TYR A 274 -15.77 8.42 -4.16
CA TYR A 274 -15.54 8.75 -2.76
C TYR A 274 -15.05 7.52 -2.02
N VAL A 275 -13.86 7.62 -1.40
CA VAL A 275 -13.21 6.52 -0.67
C VAL A 275 -13.15 6.86 0.81
N LEU A 276 -13.70 5.97 1.64
CA LEU A 276 -13.83 6.13 3.09
C LEU A 276 -12.54 5.69 3.80
N TRP A 277 -11.42 6.35 3.49
CA TRP A 277 -10.10 6.07 4.04
C TRP A 277 -9.98 6.31 5.55
N SER A 278 -10.88 7.08 6.17
CA SER A 278 -10.95 7.24 7.63
C SER A 278 -11.12 5.91 8.38
N ALA A 279 -11.40 4.83 7.67
CA ALA A 279 -11.36 3.47 8.20
C ALA A 279 -9.94 2.99 8.57
N TYR A 280 -8.89 3.62 8.02
CA TYR A 280 -7.48 3.32 8.30
C TYR A 280 -6.90 4.40 9.21
N ASP A 281 -7.28 4.32 10.48
CA ASP A 281 -6.87 5.24 11.54
C ASP A 281 -5.51 4.86 12.13
N GLN A 282 -5.28 3.56 12.34
CA GLN A 282 -4.11 3.03 13.01
C GLN A 282 -3.71 1.67 12.45
N LEU A 283 -2.40 1.37 12.45
CA LEU A 283 -1.85 0.04 12.21
C LEU A 283 -1.21 -0.49 13.48
N ASP A 284 -1.81 -1.51 14.06
CA ASP A 284 -1.28 -2.26 15.22
C ASP A 284 -0.62 -3.56 14.73
N VAL A 285 0.63 -3.76 15.13
CA VAL A 285 1.41 -4.98 14.84
C VAL A 285 1.85 -5.59 16.15
N GLN A 286 1.27 -6.72 16.50
CA GLN A 286 1.55 -7.43 17.74
C GLN A 286 2.51 -8.59 17.47
N ILE A 287 3.61 -8.65 18.25
CA ILE A 287 4.61 -9.71 18.21
C ILE A 287 4.48 -10.51 19.49
N LEU A 288 3.92 -11.70 19.39
CA LEU A 288 3.45 -12.48 20.51
C LEU A 288 4.12 -13.87 20.59
N ASN A 289 4.33 -14.33 21.81
CA ASN A 289 4.70 -15.73 22.05
C ASN A 289 3.54 -16.64 21.64
N PRO A 290 3.77 -17.64 20.77
CA PRO A 290 2.70 -18.49 20.24
C PRO A 290 1.97 -19.33 21.30
N SER A 291 2.63 -19.63 22.44
CA SER A 291 2.07 -20.46 23.50
C SER A 291 1.31 -19.67 24.56
N THR A 292 1.82 -18.47 24.91
CA THR A 292 1.26 -17.67 26.01
C THR A 292 0.43 -16.48 25.52
N ASN A 293 0.53 -16.10 24.23
CA ASN A 293 -0.01 -14.88 23.66
C ASN A 293 0.46 -13.59 24.38
N LEU A 294 1.54 -13.64 25.15
CA LEU A 294 2.15 -12.45 25.73
C LEU A 294 3.08 -11.77 24.72
N PRO A 295 3.23 -10.44 24.78
CA PRO A 295 4.17 -9.71 23.93
C PRO A 295 5.61 -10.23 24.14
N VAL A 296 6.30 -10.49 23.03
CA VAL A 296 7.75 -10.78 23.00
C VAL A 296 8.52 -9.50 22.74
N LEU A 297 7.96 -8.64 21.88
CA LEU A 297 8.46 -7.31 21.59
C LEU A 297 7.26 -6.37 21.43
N THR A 298 7.28 -5.25 22.11
CA THR A 298 6.27 -4.21 21.97
C THR A 298 6.69 -3.19 20.94
N ILE A 299 5.96 -3.14 19.83
CA ILE A 299 6.06 -2.08 18.83
C ILE A 299 4.84 -1.18 19.04
N PRO A 300 5.01 0.11 19.32
CA PRO A 300 3.88 1.02 19.39
C PRO A 300 3.08 1.02 18.07
N ALA A 301 1.77 1.10 18.20
CA ALA A 301 0.90 1.20 17.03
C ALA A 301 1.23 2.47 16.21
N SER A 302 1.12 2.35 14.91
CA SER A 302 1.44 3.41 13.96
C SER A 302 0.17 4.17 13.59
N ASP A 303 0.04 5.41 14.06
CA ASP A 303 -1.08 6.28 13.71
C ASP A 303 -1.04 6.62 12.21
N LYS A 304 -2.15 6.44 11.55
CA LYS A 304 -2.30 6.73 10.11
C LYS A 304 -3.19 7.94 9.88
N ASN A 305 -4.26 8.09 10.67
CA ASN A 305 -5.18 9.24 10.64
C ASN A 305 -5.60 9.62 9.20
N TYR A 306 -5.96 8.62 8.39
CA TYR A 306 -6.32 8.85 7.00
C TYR A 306 -7.66 9.56 6.90
N SER A 307 -7.75 10.53 5.99
CA SER A 307 -8.97 11.26 5.65
C SER A 307 -9.68 10.64 4.46
N ASN A 308 -11.01 10.78 4.40
CA ASN A 308 -11.76 10.38 3.22
C ASN A 308 -11.36 11.24 2.02
N THR A 309 -11.36 10.63 0.83
CA THR A 309 -10.86 11.26 -0.40
C THR A 309 -11.85 11.18 -1.54
N LEU A 310 -11.68 12.07 -2.49
CA LEU A 310 -12.32 12.05 -3.79
C LEU A 310 -11.30 11.70 -4.88
N ALA A 311 -11.72 10.89 -5.83
CA ALA A 311 -11.01 10.70 -7.09
C ALA A 311 -11.95 11.06 -8.25
N PHE A 312 -11.47 11.91 -9.14
CA PHE A 312 -12.18 12.33 -10.34
C PHE A 312 -11.47 11.73 -11.57
N ARG A 313 -12.23 11.11 -12.46
CA ARG A 313 -11.72 10.52 -13.70
C ARG A 313 -12.53 11.03 -14.88
N PHE A 314 -11.83 11.32 -15.96
CA PHE A 314 -12.40 11.67 -17.25
C PHE A 314 -11.73 10.86 -18.33
N GLY A 315 -12.50 10.35 -19.27
CA GLY A 315 -12.00 9.60 -20.43
C GLY A 315 -12.83 9.80 -21.67
N GLY A 316 -12.20 9.56 -22.82
CA GLY A 316 -12.86 9.57 -24.11
C GLY A 316 -12.41 8.37 -24.94
N GLU A 317 -13.33 7.85 -25.71
CA GLU A 317 -13.14 6.74 -26.64
C GLU A 317 -13.55 7.17 -28.04
N TYR A 318 -12.73 6.81 -29.04
CA TYR A 318 -12.98 7.05 -30.45
C TYR A 318 -12.91 5.75 -31.25
N HIS A 319 -14.02 5.33 -31.79
CA HIS A 319 -14.10 4.19 -32.70
C HIS A 319 -13.65 4.62 -34.10
N ALA A 320 -12.32 4.58 -34.32
CA ALA A 320 -11.71 5.04 -35.56
C ALA A 320 -12.11 4.16 -36.74
N LEU A 321 -12.06 2.85 -36.54
CA LEU A 321 -12.41 1.81 -37.49
C LEU A 321 -13.15 0.66 -36.76
N ASP A 322 -13.83 -0.21 -37.44
CA ASP A 322 -14.54 -1.35 -36.84
C ASP A 322 -13.60 -2.25 -36.00
N TRP A 323 -12.34 -2.32 -36.41
CA TRP A 323 -11.31 -3.12 -35.78
C TRP A 323 -10.38 -2.31 -34.85
N LEU A 324 -10.49 -0.96 -34.82
CA LEU A 324 -9.58 -0.08 -34.04
C LEU A 324 -10.35 0.95 -33.23
N THR A 325 -10.16 0.93 -31.94
CA THR A 325 -10.65 1.96 -31.01
C THR A 325 -9.47 2.60 -30.29
N ALA A 326 -9.44 3.93 -30.21
CA ALA A 326 -8.45 4.69 -29.44
C ALA A 326 -9.10 5.27 -28.18
N ARG A 327 -8.34 5.36 -27.10
CA ARG A 327 -8.79 5.90 -25.81
C ARG A 327 -7.76 6.86 -25.23
N MET A 328 -8.25 7.88 -24.57
CA MET A 328 -7.44 8.78 -23.77
C MET A 328 -8.19 9.11 -22.47
N GLY A 329 -7.45 9.34 -21.41
CA GLY A 329 -8.06 9.71 -20.14
C GLY A 329 -7.09 10.43 -19.21
N MET A 330 -7.67 11.01 -18.18
CA MET A 330 -6.95 11.61 -17.06
C MET A 330 -7.69 11.35 -15.75
N TYR A 331 -6.94 11.34 -14.65
CA TYR A 331 -7.57 11.33 -13.35
C TYR A 331 -6.77 12.14 -12.32
N VAL A 332 -7.50 12.62 -11.32
CA VAL A 332 -6.96 13.18 -10.08
C VAL A 332 -7.46 12.30 -8.94
N ASP A 333 -6.54 11.87 -8.07
CA ASP A 333 -6.82 11.02 -6.91
C ASP A 333 -6.20 11.67 -5.68
N GLU A 334 -7.03 12.19 -4.79
CA GLU A 334 -6.59 12.89 -3.58
C GLU A 334 -5.83 11.96 -2.64
N SER A 335 -4.80 12.50 -1.97
CA SER A 335 -4.11 11.78 -0.92
C SER A 335 -4.94 11.72 0.35
N PRO A 336 -5.14 10.53 0.96
CA PRO A 336 -5.79 10.42 2.25
C PRO A 336 -4.90 10.85 3.42
N VAL A 337 -3.61 11.05 3.19
CA VAL A 337 -2.60 11.31 4.23
C VAL A 337 -2.40 12.80 4.40
N SER A 338 -2.49 13.31 5.63
CA SER A 338 -2.07 14.68 5.95
C SER A 338 -0.54 14.80 5.98
N SER A 339 -0.02 16.03 5.96
CA SER A 339 1.43 16.28 6.06
C SER A 339 2.01 15.77 7.37
N ASP A 340 1.23 15.78 8.46
CA ASP A 340 1.66 15.38 9.81
C ASP A 340 1.75 13.86 9.99
N TYR A 341 1.24 13.08 9.03
CA TYR A 341 1.26 11.61 9.03
C TYR A 341 1.87 11.03 7.75
N LEU A 342 2.51 11.87 6.94
CA LEU A 342 3.18 11.41 5.72
C LEU A 342 4.43 10.61 6.07
N ASN A 343 4.38 9.31 5.80
CA ASN A 343 5.45 8.36 6.13
C ASN A 343 5.98 7.63 4.90
N PRO A 344 7.19 7.07 4.98
CA PRO A 344 7.82 6.41 3.85
C PRO A 344 7.30 5.01 3.53
N GLU A 345 6.49 4.37 4.38
CA GLU A 345 5.86 3.07 4.08
C GLU A 345 4.91 3.21 2.88
N THR A 346 4.15 4.30 2.87
CA THR A 346 3.20 4.64 1.82
C THR A 346 3.21 6.15 1.60
N PRO A 347 4.24 6.70 0.93
CA PRO A 347 4.34 8.15 0.71
C PRO A 347 3.25 8.57 -0.27
N SER A 348 2.04 8.77 0.28
CA SER A 348 0.86 9.10 -0.51
C SER A 348 0.80 10.59 -0.80
N MET A 349 0.62 10.92 -2.06
CA MET A 349 0.44 12.27 -2.58
C MET A 349 -0.79 12.30 -3.46
N THR A 350 -1.41 13.46 -3.63
CA THR A 350 -2.45 13.64 -4.63
C THR A 350 -1.86 13.33 -6.00
N LYS A 351 -2.48 12.40 -6.72
CA LYS A 351 -1.98 11.89 -8.00
C LYS A 351 -2.70 12.57 -9.15
N LEU A 352 -1.92 12.93 -10.15
CA LEU A 352 -2.40 13.35 -11.46
C LEU A 352 -1.92 12.34 -12.48
N ALA A 353 -2.83 11.75 -13.23
CA ALA A 353 -2.48 10.74 -14.21
C ALA A 353 -3.05 11.04 -15.59
N TYR A 354 -2.28 10.66 -16.61
CA TYR A 354 -2.64 10.71 -18.02
C TYR A 354 -2.54 9.30 -18.59
N THR A 355 -3.55 8.91 -19.36
CA THR A 355 -3.62 7.56 -19.93
C THR A 355 -3.95 7.61 -21.42
N ALA A 356 -3.40 6.65 -22.15
CA ALA A 356 -3.75 6.41 -23.55
C ALA A 356 -3.83 4.90 -23.78
N GLY A 357 -4.69 4.48 -24.69
CA GLY A 357 -4.84 3.08 -25.02
C GLY A 357 -5.45 2.84 -26.38
N VAL A 358 -5.31 1.63 -26.86
CA VAL A 358 -5.90 1.16 -28.11
C VAL A 358 -6.49 -0.22 -27.92
N THR A 359 -7.65 -0.46 -28.55
CA THR A 359 -8.22 -1.80 -28.72
C THR A 359 -8.14 -2.19 -30.18
N PHE A 360 -7.57 -3.35 -30.40
CA PHE A 360 -7.51 -3.99 -31.71
C PHE A 360 -8.44 -5.20 -31.73
N ARG A 361 -9.36 -5.27 -32.71
CA ARG A 361 -10.32 -6.37 -32.91
C ARG A 361 -9.96 -7.12 -34.17
N PRO A 362 -9.13 -8.19 -34.10
CA PRO A 362 -8.74 -8.98 -35.30
C PRO A 362 -9.91 -9.76 -35.86
N CYS A 363 -10.91 -10.04 -35.05
CA CYS A 363 -12.15 -10.70 -35.45
C CYS A 363 -13.31 -10.28 -34.52
N LYS A 364 -14.54 -10.61 -34.87
CA LYS A 364 -15.75 -10.15 -34.15
C LYS A 364 -15.86 -10.65 -32.72
N TRP A 365 -15.23 -11.77 -32.42
CA TRP A 365 -15.31 -12.45 -31.12
C TRP A 365 -14.05 -12.25 -30.22
N MET A 366 -13.04 -11.49 -30.69
CA MET A 366 -11.79 -11.28 -29.95
C MET A 366 -11.34 -9.82 -30.04
N HIS A 367 -10.82 -9.31 -28.93
CA HIS A 367 -10.11 -8.03 -28.88
C HIS A 367 -8.82 -8.12 -28.06
N VAL A 368 -7.87 -7.28 -28.41
CA VAL A 368 -6.62 -7.07 -27.66
C VAL A 368 -6.53 -5.61 -27.27
N ASP A 369 -6.31 -5.36 -26.00
CA ASP A 369 -6.16 -4.02 -25.43
C ASP A 369 -4.71 -3.76 -25.06
N LEU A 370 -4.19 -2.61 -25.44
CA LEU A 370 -2.91 -2.07 -24.99
C LEU A 370 -3.15 -0.71 -24.38
N ALA A 371 -2.57 -0.45 -23.21
CA ALA A 371 -2.68 0.84 -22.56
C ALA A 371 -1.38 1.25 -21.88
N TYR A 372 -1.16 2.55 -21.84
CA TYR A 372 -0.08 3.21 -21.13
C TYR A 372 -0.65 4.29 -20.22
N GLY A 373 -0.07 4.44 -19.03
CA GLY A 373 -0.39 5.52 -18.11
C GLY A 373 0.87 6.11 -17.50
N TYR A 374 0.85 7.40 -17.32
CA TYR A 374 1.83 8.15 -16.55
C TYR A 374 1.15 8.79 -15.36
N VAL A 375 1.64 8.48 -14.16
CA VAL A 375 1.13 8.99 -12.89
C VAL A 375 2.21 9.83 -12.24
N ASN A 376 1.87 11.04 -11.85
CA ASN A 376 2.75 11.96 -11.15
C ASN A 376 2.07 12.50 -9.89
N SER A 377 2.85 12.98 -8.94
CA SER A 377 2.34 13.80 -7.85
C SER A 377 1.82 15.13 -8.40
N ALA A 378 0.64 15.56 -7.93
CA ALA A 378 0.13 16.90 -8.23
C ALA A 378 1.00 17.98 -7.58
N ASP A 379 1.56 17.69 -6.40
CA ASP A 379 2.56 18.54 -5.75
C ASP A 379 3.96 18.10 -6.22
N PRO A 380 4.76 18.97 -6.79
CA PRO A 380 6.12 18.65 -7.26
C PRO A 380 6.99 18.06 -6.15
N GLU A 381 6.84 18.56 -4.92
CA GLU A 381 7.52 18.10 -3.72
C GLU A 381 6.60 18.34 -2.53
N ARG A 382 6.31 17.27 -1.78
CA ARG A 382 5.45 17.36 -0.59
C ARG A 382 6.29 17.19 0.67
N THR A 383 6.30 18.22 1.50
CA THR A 383 6.90 18.17 2.83
C THR A 383 5.97 17.44 3.78
N GLY A 384 6.52 16.51 4.55
CA GLY A 384 5.80 15.79 5.59
C GLY A 384 6.62 15.62 6.85
N SER A 385 5.91 15.40 7.94
CA SER A 385 6.45 14.99 9.22
C SER A 385 5.66 13.76 9.69
N TYR A 386 6.35 12.83 10.34
CA TYR A 386 5.72 11.62 10.86
C TYR A 386 6.27 11.33 12.25
N PRO A 387 5.45 11.48 13.31
CA PRO A 387 5.86 11.14 14.65
C PRO A 387 5.98 9.63 14.80
N TYR A 388 7.11 9.15 15.32
CA TYR A 388 7.30 7.74 15.60
C TYR A 388 8.02 7.51 16.92
N VAL A 389 7.86 6.31 17.47
CA VAL A 389 8.53 5.88 18.70
C VAL A 389 9.69 4.94 18.34
N ASN A 390 10.91 5.29 18.78
CA ASN A 390 12.03 4.38 18.75
C ASN A 390 11.87 3.35 19.87
N SER A 391 11.44 2.13 19.52
CA SER A 391 11.13 1.09 20.50
C SER A 391 12.35 0.66 21.31
N VAL A 392 13.55 0.63 20.72
CA VAL A 392 14.77 0.25 21.41
C VAL A 392 15.19 1.32 22.42
N LEU A 393 15.07 2.60 22.05
CA LEU A 393 15.34 3.69 22.99
C LEU A 393 14.30 3.74 24.13
N ALA A 394 13.04 3.41 23.83
CA ALA A 394 12.00 3.29 24.87
C ALA A 394 12.34 2.18 25.87
N LEU A 395 12.73 0.99 25.39
CA LEU A 395 13.20 -0.12 26.24
C LEU A 395 14.45 0.26 27.03
N ALA A 396 15.42 0.93 26.40
CA ALA A 396 16.63 1.40 27.06
C ALA A 396 16.34 2.40 28.17
N ASN A 397 15.37 3.31 27.97
CA ASN A 397 14.91 4.25 28.99
C ASN A 397 14.25 3.53 30.18
N GLU A 398 13.54 2.42 29.96
CA GLU A 398 12.99 1.61 31.06
C GLU A 398 14.11 0.93 31.85
N GLN A 399 15.10 0.37 31.16
CA GLN A 399 16.25 -0.27 31.83
C GLN A 399 17.07 0.72 32.66
N ILE A 400 17.34 1.93 32.12
CA ILE A 400 18.11 2.93 32.85
C ILE A 400 17.41 3.38 34.15
N LYS A 401 16.07 3.47 34.16
CA LYS A 401 15.29 3.80 35.35
C LYS A 401 15.47 2.75 36.46
N ASN A 402 15.70 1.48 36.09
CA ASN A 402 15.91 0.39 37.05
C ASN A 402 17.35 0.37 37.60
N VAL A 403 18.35 0.80 36.80
CA VAL A 403 19.79 0.71 37.11
C VAL A 403 20.34 2.03 37.69
N ALA A 404 19.88 3.17 37.15
CA ALA A 404 20.34 4.49 37.51
C ALA A 404 19.16 5.49 37.40
N PRO A 405 18.23 5.44 38.38
CA PRO A 405 16.97 6.23 38.32
C PRO A 405 17.19 7.74 38.31
N GLU A 406 18.36 8.22 38.74
CA GLU A 406 18.76 9.63 38.72
C GLU A 406 19.19 10.12 37.33
N TYR A 407 19.39 9.18 36.36
CA TYR A 407 19.82 9.54 35.01
C TYR A 407 18.66 10.07 34.17
N PRO A 408 18.81 11.24 33.52
CA PRO A 408 17.74 11.79 32.70
C PRO A 408 17.49 10.90 31.45
N THR A 409 16.23 10.54 31.23
CA THR A 409 15.83 9.80 30.03
C THR A 409 15.65 10.75 28.84
N THR A 410 16.01 10.29 27.65
CA THR A 410 15.80 11.01 26.40
C THR A 410 14.47 10.56 25.77
N SER A 411 13.70 11.49 25.18
CA SER A 411 12.46 11.13 24.50
C SER A 411 12.72 10.08 23.43
N ALA A 412 11.96 8.97 23.49
CA ALA A 412 11.94 7.96 22.44
C ALA A 412 11.03 8.37 21.27
N ILE A 413 10.21 9.43 21.44
CA ILE A 413 9.35 9.99 20.38
C ILE A 413 10.17 11.02 19.62
N THR A 414 10.13 10.92 18.30
CA THR A 414 10.75 11.86 17.37
C THR A 414 9.95 11.94 16.08
N ASP A 415 10.18 13.01 15.31
CA ASP A 415 9.55 13.21 14.02
C ASP A 415 10.49 12.83 12.88
N PHE A 416 9.99 12.08 11.92
CA PHE A 416 10.67 11.82 10.67
C PHE A 416 10.15 12.79 9.60
N SER A 417 10.91 13.85 9.36
CA SER A 417 10.52 14.96 8.50
C SER A 417 11.37 15.02 7.24
N GLY A 418 10.74 15.32 6.12
CA GLY A 418 11.42 15.46 4.84
C GLY A 418 10.49 15.71 3.68
N ASN A 419 11.07 15.81 2.50
CA ASN A 419 10.37 16.07 1.28
C ASN A 419 10.24 14.80 0.45
N TYR A 420 9.04 14.55 -0.08
CA TYR A 420 8.72 13.38 -0.89
C TYR A 420 8.27 13.77 -2.28
N THR A 421 8.68 12.97 -3.28
CA THR A 421 8.09 12.96 -4.63
C THR A 421 7.76 11.55 -5.03
N ALA A 422 6.78 11.35 -5.94
CA ALA A 422 6.47 10.04 -6.47
C ALA A 422 5.99 10.13 -7.92
N ARG A 423 6.34 9.11 -8.71
CA ARG A 423 5.88 8.93 -10.08
C ARG A 423 5.74 7.45 -10.42
N ALA A 424 4.91 7.14 -11.41
CA ALA A 424 4.81 5.77 -11.91
C ALA A 424 4.49 5.75 -13.42
N HIS A 425 5.00 4.73 -14.09
CA HIS A 425 4.63 4.35 -15.45
C HIS A 425 3.85 3.05 -15.39
N THR A 426 2.75 2.96 -16.13
CA THR A 426 1.94 1.75 -16.21
C THR A 426 1.82 1.28 -17.65
N PHE A 427 1.96 -0.03 -17.86
CA PHE A 427 1.83 -0.68 -19.15
C PHE A 427 0.86 -1.84 -19.00
N SER A 428 -0.22 -1.84 -19.74
CA SER A 428 -1.27 -2.86 -19.64
C SER A 428 -1.45 -3.57 -20.95
N ILE A 429 -1.67 -4.88 -20.86
CA ILE A 429 -2.12 -5.72 -21.96
C ILE A 429 -3.29 -6.56 -21.49
N GLY A 430 -4.32 -6.64 -22.32
CA GLY A 430 -5.49 -7.46 -22.10
C GLY A 430 -5.95 -8.17 -23.36
N VAL A 431 -6.63 -9.28 -23.19
CA VAL A 431 -7.30 -10.02 -24.27
C VAL A 431 -8.71 -10.35 -23.81
N GLY A 432 -9.69 -10.11 -24.68
CA GLY A 432 -11.07 -10.43 -24.40
C GLY A 432 -11.72 -11.20 -25.54
N PHE A 433 -12.73 -11.99 -25.16
CA PHE A 433 -13.51 -12.84 -26.03
C PHE A 433 -14.99 -12.61 -25.75
N SER A 434 -15.80 -12.44 -26.81
CA SER A 434 -17.23 -12.14 -26.73
C SER A 434 -17.98 -12.98 -27.75
N PHE A 435 -18.99 -13.72 -27.28
CA PHE A 435 -19.79 -14.65 -28.11
C PHE A 435 -21.29 -14.41 -27.93
#